data_64a1bd9a6394cacb6eeb0b8101054176
#
_entry.id   64a1bd9a6394cacb6eeb0b8101054176
#
_cell.length_a   1.000
_cell.length_b   1.000
_cell.length_c   1.000
_cell.angle_alpha   90.00
_cell.angle_beta   90.00
_cell.angle_gamma   90.00
#
_symmetry.space_group_name_H-M   'P 1'
#
loop_
_entity.id
_entity.type
_entity.pdbx_description
1 polymer ?
#
loop_
_entity_poly.entity_id
_entity_poly.type
_entity_poly.pdbx_seq_one_letter_code
_entity_poly.pdbx_strand_id
1 'polypeptide(L)'
;MHTMTNSKVKDLHKNNMGKSISKVLQITFTLVLIVVILYYGKSILAPLAIACILSMLFVAPSVWMEKKGLPRWATALIAVGILIVCLVGIGFLLSWQLQNFAEQISSLKQNLSQILSSVQHWIQDRLDIDQAKQQAIAEEQMKSQPTDGSTVKQLASGFFGLLVDFILVMVYTYLLLFYRSRLKKFLLKIAPSGDQKKTMEIAESASKVAANYMTGLAKMIVVLWILYGFGFTAIGVENALFFAVICGLLELVPFIGNLTGTAIAIVGVTAQGGDTNMIVGVILIYGFVQFVQTYLLEPLIVGNEVNINPLFTIFSLVAAEAVWGIPGMILAIPVTGMIKIICDRIPRLQPYGYLIGSDKKAKKSFWKRKK
;
A
#
# COMPACT_ATOMS: atom_id res chain seq x y z
N MET A 1 -39.87 44.66 33.42
CA MET A 1 -38.43 44.29 33.52
C MET A 1 -38.13 42.86 33.01
N HIS A 2 -39.13 42.00 32.76
CA HIS A 2 -38.95 40.57 32.32
C HIS A 2 -38.82 40.34 30.81
N THR A 3 -39.16 41.32 29.97
CA THR A 3 -39.14 41.17 28.51
C THR A 3 -37.77 41.42 27.86
N MET A 4 -36.89 42.18 28.52
CA MET A 4 -35.54 42.47 27.99
C MET A 4 -34.54 41.32 28.11
N THR A 5 -34.74 40.39 29.05
CA THR A 5 -33.83 39.24 29.26
C THR A 5 -33.99 38.17 28.18
N ASN A 6 -35.20 37.96 27.65
CA ASN A 6 -35.49 36.91 26.67
C ASN A 6 -34.97 37.23 25.25
N SER A 7 -34.92 38.51 24.88
CA SER A 7 -34.37 38.97 23.60
C SER A 7 -32.85 38.84 23.58
N LYS A 8 -32.12 39.22 24.63
CA LYS A 8 -30.67 39.05 24.77
C LYS A 8 -30.22 37.59 24.73
N VAL A 9 -30.99 36.70 25.35
CA VAL A 9 -30.73 35.24 25.35
C VAL A 9 -30.91 34.66 23.95
N LYS A 10 -31.94 35.08 23.19
CA LYS A 10 -32.14 34.70 21.79
C LYS A 10 -31.03 35.21 20.87
N ASP A 11 -30.56 36.44 21.07
CA ASP A 11 -29.49 37.03 20.29
C ASP A 11 -28.15 36.37 20.57
N LEU A 12 -27.84 36.00 21.81
CA LEU A 12 -26.67 35.23 22.18
C LEU A 12 -26.70 33.81 21.59
N HIS A 13 -27.85 33.14 21.58
CA HIS A 13 -28.00 31.83 20.95
C HIS A 13 -27.84 31.90 19.44
N LYS A 14 -28.42 32.90 18.77
CA LYS A 14 -28.31 33.13 17.32
C LYS A 14 -26.87 33.46 16.91
N ASN A 15 -26.16 34.24 17.70
CA ASN A 15 -24.78 34.63 17.46
C ASN A 15 -23.79 33.43 17.68
N ASN A 16 -24.05 32.58 18.69
CA ASN A 16 -23.29 31.37 18.90
C ASN A 16 -23.55 30.30 17.84
N MET A 17 -24.77 30.17 17.36
CA MET A 17 -25.16 29.25 16.30
C MET A 17 -24.54 29.68 14.96
N GLY A 18 -24.55 30.98 14.64
CA GLY A 18 -23.87 31.52 13.46
C GLY A 18 -22.35 31.28 13.46
N LYS A 19 -21.70 31.50 14.62
CA LYS A 19 -20.26 31.21 14.78
C LYS A 19 -19.93 29.71 14.68
N SER A 20 -20.81 28.84 15.16
CA SER A 20 -20.64 27.39 15.06
C SER A 20 -20.77 26.91 13.62
N ILE A 21 -21.80 27.40 12.90
CA ILE A 21 -22.01 27.07 11.46
C ILE A 21 -20.83 27.57 10.63
N SER A 22 -20.36 28.80 10.86
CA SER A 22 -19.18 29.34 10.15
C SER A 22 -17.92 28.49 10.37
N LYS A 23 -17.67 28.01 11.59
CA LYS A 23 -16.55 27.10 11.89
C LYS A 23 -16.68 25.76 11.16
N VAL A 24 -17.86 25.17 11.17
CA VAL A 24 -18.12 23.90 10.45
C VAL A 24 -17.88 24.09 8.95
N LEU A 25 -18.42 25.16 8.36
CA LEU A 25 -18.21 25.50 6.94
C LEU A 25 -16.71 25.70 6.62
N GLN A 26 -15.97 26.42 7.47
CA GLN A 26 -14.52 26.62 7.29
C GLN A 26 -13.76 25.28 7.34
N ILE A 27 -14.07 24.40 8.29
CA ILE A 27 -13.43 23.09 8.40
C ILE A 27 -13.74 22.23 7.17
N THR A 28 -15.02 22.18 6.78
CA THR A 28 -15.45 21.39 5.59
C THR A 28 -14.79 21.94 4.32
N PHE A 29 -14.78 23.25 4.12
CA PHE A 29 -14.12 23.86 2.96
C PHE A 29 -12.62 23.57 2.94
N THR A 30 -11.95 23.65 4.09
CA THR A 30 -10.51 23.33 4.21
C THR A 30 -10.24 21.85 3.88
N LEU A 31 -11.09 20.93 4.37
CA LEU A 31 -10.97 19.50 4.05
C LEU A 31 -11.15 19.24 2.55
N VAL A 32 -12.19 19.84 1.94
CA VAL A 32 -12.42 19.72 0.49
C VAL A 32 -11.23 20.26 -0.29
N LEU A 33 -10.70 21.41 0.09
CA LEU A 33 -9.53 22.01 -0.56
C LEU A 33 -8.29 21.10 -0.45
N ILE A 34 -8.05 20.51 0.71
CA ILE A 34 -6.96 19.53 0.91
C ILE A 34 -7.15 18.34 -0.04
N VAL A 35 -8.35 17.75 -0.12
CA VAL A 35 -8.61 16.61 -1.01
C VAL A 35 -8.39 17.00 -2.47
N VAL A 36 -8.85 18.18 -2.89
CA VAL A 36 -8.64 18.71 -4.25
C VAL A 36 -7.15 18.86 -4.56
N ILE A 37 -6.38 19.44 -3.64
CA ILE A 37 -4.91 19.58 -3.79
C ILE A 37 -4.23 18.21 -3.86
N LEU A 38 -4.62 17.26 -3.02
CA LEU A 38 -4.07 15.92 -3.03
C LEU A 38 -4.39 15.19 -4.35
N TYR A 39 -5.62 15.32 -4.85
CA TYR A 39 -6.06 14.64 -6.06
C TYR A 39 -5.39 15.22 -7.32
N TYR A 40 -5.42 16.54 -7.51
CA TYR A 40 -4.81 17.19 -8.68
C TYR A 40 -3.28 17.26 -8.60
N GLY A 41 -2.72 17.29 -7.39
CA GLY A 41 -1.27 17.27 -7.17
C GLY A 41 -0.65 15.87 -7.14
N LYS A 42 -1.39 14.81 -7.50
CA LYS A 42 -0.95 13.40 -7.35
C LYS A 42 0.41 13.12 -8.01
N SER A 43 0.69 13.69 -9.18
CA SER A 43 1.96 13.48 -9.90
C SER A 43 3.21 13.98 -9.16
N ILE A 44 3.05 14.90 -8.21
CA ILE A 44 4.15 15.43 -7.38
C ILE A 44 4.06 14.90 -5.95
N LEU A 45 2.84 14.88 -5.39
CA LEU A 45 2.63 14.56 -3.97
C LEU A 45 2.72 13.07 -3.68
N ALA A 46 2.30 12.18 -4.60
CA ALA A 46 2.41 10.76 -4.38
C ALA A 46 3.88 10.28 -4.36
N PRO A 47 4.74 10.62 -5.34
CA PRO A 47 6.18 10.34 -5.27
C PRO A 47 6.84 10.94 -4.02
N LEU A 48 6.47 12.17 -3.64
CA LEU A 48 6.99 12.81 -2.43
C LEU A 48 6.59 12.05 -1.15
N ALA A 49 5.36 11.60 -1.04
CA ALA A 49 4.89 10.84 0.13
C ALA A 49 5.56 9.46 0.22
N ILE A 50 5.73 8.75 -0.91
CA ILE A 50 6.51 7.51 -0.97
C ILE A 50 7.94 7.78 -0.50
N ALA A 51 8.60 8.80 -1.05
CA ALA A 51 9.96 9.18 -0.68
C ALA A 51 10.07 9.56 0.81
N CYS A 52 9.04 10.18 1.38
CA CYS A 52 8.99 10.52 2.80
C CYS A 52 9.02 9.25 3.66
N ILE A 53 8.21 8.25 3.35
CA ILE A 53 8.19 6.96 4.05
C ILE A 53 9.51 6.19 3.86
N LEU A 54 10.03 6.13 2.63
CA LEU A 54 11.32 5.51 2.34
C LEU A 54 12.47 6.22 3.05
N SER A 55 12.46 7.55 3.10
CA SER A 55 13.47 8.29 3.84
C SER A 55 13.44 7.96 5.33
N MET A 56 12.24 7.81 5.93
CA MET A 56 12.10 7.40 7.34
C MET A 56 12.68 6.01 7.58
N LEU A 57 12.48 5.07 6.65
CA LEU A 57 13.08 3.73 6.69
C LEU A 57 14.62 3.79 6.73
N PHE A 58 15.21 4.67 5.90
CA PHE A 58 16.66 4.77 5.77
C PHE A 58 17.33 5.71 6.79
N VAL A 59 16.57 6.43 7.63
CA VAL A 59 17.18 7.30 8.68
C VAL A 59 18.07 6.50 9.61
N ALA A 60 17.63 5.36 10.14
CA ALA A 60 18.39 4.57 11.10
C ALA A 60 19.70 4.01 10.51
N PRO A 61 19.70 3.35 9.33
CA PRO A 61 20.93 2.94 8.64
C PRO A 61 21.86 4.11 8.34
N SER A 62 21.32 5.25 7.86
CA SER A 62 22.12 6.44 7.54
C SER A 62 22.82 7.00 8.77
N VAL A 63 22.10 7.12 9.90
CA VAL A 63 22.70 7.58 11.17
C VAL A 63 23.79 6.62 11.66
N TRP A 64 23.60 5.31 11.50
CA TRP A 64 24.61 4.32 11.87
C TRP A 64 25.87 4.45 11.01
N MET A 65 25.75 4.65 9.70
CA MET A 65 26.89 4.90 8.80
C MET A 65 27.59 6.23 9.12
N GLU A 66 26.85 7.29 9.46
CA GLU A 66 27.43 8.58 9.87
C GLU A 66 28.22 8.49 11.16
N LYS A 67 27.77 7.68 12.13
CA LYS A 67 28.55 7.40 13.35
C LYS A 67 29.87 6.68 13.08
N LYS A 68 29.99 6.01 11.93
CA LYS A 68 31.22 5.39 11.44
C LYS A 68 32.11 6.34 10.62
N GLY A 69 31.77 7.62 10.53
CA GLY A 69 32.55 8.65 9.87
C GLY A 69 32.17 8.99 8.44
N LEU A 70 31.09 8.36 7.87
CA LEU A 70 30.65 8.72 6.52
C LEU A 70 29.95 10.08 6.52
N PRO A 71 30.18 10.94 5.51
CA PRO A 71 29.48 12.20 5.37
C PRO A 71 28.00 11.96 4.95
N ARG A 72 27.13 12.87 5.30
CA ARG A 72 25.67 12.76 5.06
C ARG A 72 25.27 12.57 3.59
N TRP A 73 25.97 13.26 2.69
CA TRP A 73 25.70 13.12 1.27
C TRP A 73 25.96 11.68 0.78
N ALA A 74 27.03 11.05 1.27
CA ALA A 74 27.36 9.67 0.92
C ALA A 74 26.38 8.66 1.50
N THR A 75 25.96 8.83 2.76
CA THR A 75 24.96 7.94 3.38
C THR A 75 23.60 8.03 2.68
N ALA A 76 23.18 9.23 2.22
CA ALA A 76 21.98 9.42 1.45
C ALA A 76 22.09 8.78 0.04
N LEU A 77 23.25 8.90 -0.63
CA LEU A 77 23.53 8.22 -1.90
C LEU A 77 23.52 6.70 -1.76
N ILE A 78 24.13 6.17 -0.70
CA ILE A 78 24.10 4.72 -0.43
C ILE A 78 22.67 4.22 -0.23
N ALA A 79 21.84 4.94 0.52
CA ALA A 79 20.44 4.58 0.71
C ALA A 79 19.67 4.51 -0.62
N VAL A 80 19.83 5.53 -1.47
CA VAL A 80 19.23 5.55 -2.82
C VAL A 80 19.84 4.47 -3.71
N GLY A 81 21.15 4.25 -3.64
CA GLY A 81 21.82 3.18 -4.35
C GLY A 81 21.28 1.78 -4.03
N ILE A 82 21.01 1.51 -2.74
CA ILE A 82 20.36 0.25 -2.31
C ILE A 82 18.97 0.12 -2.95
N LEU A 83 18.16 1.19 -2.95
CA LEU A 83 16.83 1.16 -3.58
C LEU A 83 16.92 0.89 -5.09
N ILE A 84 17.87 1.54 -5.77
CA ILE A 84 18.09 1.31 -7.21
C ILE A 84 18.51 -0.14 -7.46
N VAL A 85 19.48 -0.65 -6.71
CA VAL A 85 19.95 -2.04 -6.85
C VAL A 85 18.83 -3.05 -6.59
N CYS A 86 18.01 -2.83 -5.56
CA CYS A 86 16.85 -3.69 -5.31
C CYS A 86 15.86 -3.68 -6.48
N LEU A 87 15.51 -2.50 -7.01
CA LEU A 87 14.53 -2.38 -8.08
C LEU A 87 15.07 -2.92 -9.41
N VAL A 88 16.32 -2.59 -9.77
CA VAL A 88 16.98 -3.12 -10.96
C VAL A 88 17.14 -4.63 -10.84
N GLY A 89 17.49 -5.15 -9.67
CA GLY A 89 17.61 -6.58 -9.40
C GLY A 89 16.28 -7.32 -9.60
N ILE A 90 15.19 -6.77 -9.07
CA ILE A 90 13.83 -7.33 -9.29
C ILE A 90 13.44 -7.25 -10.76
N GLY A 91 13.66 -6.10 -11.41
CA GLY A 91 13.37 -5.91 -12.83
C GLY A 91 14.16 -6.85 -13.73
N PHE A 92 15.45 -7.06 -13.44
CA PHE A 92 16.29 -8.00 -14.15
C PHE A 92 15.79 -9.45 -13.98
N LEU A 93 15.47 -9.85 -12.76
CA LEU A 93 14.94 -11.17 -12.46
C LEU A 93 13.62 -11.42 -13.20
N LEU A 94 12.71 -10.45 -13.16
CA LEU A 94 11.44 -10.53 -13.89
C LEU A 94 11.65 -10.57 -15.40
N SER A 95 12.54 -9.74 -15.96
CA SER A 95 12.82 -9.71 -17.40
C SER A 95 13.44 -11.01 -17.90
N TRP A 96 14.37 -11.57 -17.14
CA TRP A 96 14.99 -12.86 -17.48
C TRP A 96 13.95 -13.99 -17.52
N GLN A 97 13.05 -14.01 -16.55
CA GLN A 97 11.98 -15.00 -16.49
C GLN A 97 10.90 -14.78 -17.57
N LEU A 98 10.60 -13.51 -17.92
CA LEU A 98 9.63 -13.17 -18.98
C LEU A 98 10.09 -13.62 -20.36
N GLN A 99 11.39 -13.66 -20.66
CA GLN A 99 11.89 -14.16 -21.94
C GLN A 99 11.54 -15.65 -22.11
N ASN A 100 11.69 -16.44 -21.06
CA ASN A 100 11.30 -17.86 -21.09
C ASN A 100 9.77 -18.04 -21.20
N PHE A 101 8.99 -17.09 -20.69
CA PHE A 101 7.53 -17.11 -20.74
C PHE A 101 6.95 -16.59 -22.07
N ALA A 102 7.67 -15.69 -22.75
CA ALA A 102 7.21 -15.10 -24.00
C ALA A 102 7.08 -16.14 -25.14
N GLU A 103 7.92 -17.17 -25.14
CA GLU A 103 7.80 -18.30 -26.07
C GLU A 103 6.55 -19.14 -25.82
N GLN A 104 6.04 -19.12 -24.60
CA GLN A 104 4.84 -19.87 -24.20
C GLN A 104 3.53 -19.07 -24.41
N ILE A 105 3.62 -17.74 -24.66
CA ILE A 105 2.42 -16.89 -24.90
C ILE A 105 1.65 -17.31 -26.14
N SER A 106 2.31 -17.87 -27.15
CA SER A 106 1.62 -18.38 -28.34
C SER A 106 0.72 -19.60 -28.03
N SER A 107 1.14 -20.46 -27.11
CA SER A 107 0.34 -21.58 -26.61
C SER A 107 -0.78 -21.13 -25.64
N LEU A 108 -0.61 -19.98 -25.00
CA LEU A 108 -1.62 -19.37 -24.12
C LEU A 108 -2.96 -19.14 -24.83
N LYS A 109 -2.95 -18.64 -26.08
CA LYS A 109 -4.19 -18.44 -26.86
C LYS A 109 -4.92 -19.75 -27.11
N GLN A 110 -4.21 -20.80 -27.41
CA GLN A 110 -4.81 -22.14 -27.67
C GLN A 110 -5.34 -22.75 -26.36
N ASN A 111 -4.56 -22.72 -25.30
CA ASN A 111 -4.95 -23.32 -24.00
C ASN A 111 -6.07 -22.53 -23.34
N LEU A 112 -6.07 -21.19 -23.40
CA LEU A 112 -7.17 -20.35 -22.92
C LEU A 112 -8.48 -20.61 -23.66
N SER A 113 -8.42 -20.80 -25.01
CA SER A 113 -9.62 -21.13 -25.78
C SER A 113 -10.18 -22.52 -25.40
N GLN A 114 -9.31 -23.49 -25.11
CA GLN A 114 -9.72 -24.82 -24.62
C GLN A 114 -10.33 -24.79 -23.22
N ILE A 115 -9.77 -23.96 -22.31
CA ILE A 115 -10.32 -23.83 -20.97
C ILE A 115 -11.64 -23.04 -20.98
N LEU A 116 -11.71 -21.96 -21.76
CA LEU A 116 -12.95 -21.22 -21.93
C LEU A 116 -14.04 -22.14 -22.49
N SER A 117 -13.72 -22.98 -23.47
CA SER A 117 -14.68 -23.95 -23.99
C SER A 117 -15.05 -25.01 -22.95
N SER A 118 -14.10 -25.51 -22.17
CA SER A 118 -14.37 -26.48 -21.08
C SER A 118 -15.21 -25.88 -19.98
N VAL A 119 -14.94 -24.63 -19.57
CA VAL A 119 -15.75 -23.89 -18.60
C VAL A 119 -17.15 -23.56 -19.17
N GLN A 120 -17.24 -23.20 -20.44
CA GLN A 120 -18.52 -22.99 -21.14
C GLN A 120 -19.34 -24.29 -21.18
N HIS A 121 -18.74 -25.43 -21.54
CA HIS A 121 -19.40 -26.73 -21.47
C HIS A 121 -19.85 -27.10 -20.07
N TRP A 122 -19.01 -26.87 -19.06
CA TRP A 122 -19.36 -27.13 -17.66
C TRP A 122 -20.54 -26.25 -17.17
N ILE A 123 -20.54 -24.95 -17.55
CA ILE A 123 -21.63 -24.01 -17.23
C ILE A 123 -22.91 -24.41 -17.94
N GLN A 124 -22.82 -24.84 -19.22
CA GLN A 124 -23.94 -25.30 -20.01
C GLN A 124 -24.59 -26.56 -19.41
N ASP A 125 -23.77 -27.55 -19.00
CA ASP A 125 -24.25 -28.79 -18.40
C ASP A 125 -24.87 -28.61 -17.02
N ARG A 126 -24.53 -27.54 -16.29
CA ARG A 126 -25.01 -27.32 -14.92
C ARG A 126 -26.04 -26.21 -14.78
N LEU A 127 -26.04 -25.20 -15.65
CA LEU A 127 -26.83 -23.98 -15.46
C LEU A 127 -27.79 -23.67 -16.64
N ASP A 128 -27.83 -24.52 -17.71
CA ASP A 128 -28.73 -24.40 -18.86
C ASP A 128 -28.73 -22.98 -19.51
N ILE A 129 -27.56 -22.32 -19.54
CA ILE A 129 -27.39 -20.97 -20.08
C ILE A 129 -27.03 -21.05 -21.57
N ASP A 130 -27.86 -20.44 -22.42
CA ASP A 130 -27.77 -20.46 -23.88
C ASP A 130 -26.44 -19.90 -24.42
N GLN A 131 -25.77 -20.66 -25.29
CA GLN A 131 -24.49 -20.32 -25.91
C GLN A 131 -24.49 -18.96 -26.64
N ALA A 132 -25.64 -18.58 -27.21
CA ALA A 132 -25.79 -17.31 -27.94
C ALA A 132 -25.57 -16.09 -27.06
N LYS A 133 -25.96 -16.13 -25.77
CA LYS A 133 -25.75 -15.03 -24.82
C LYS A 133 -24.29 -14.96 -24.34
N GLN A 134 -23.63 -16.10 -24.21
CA GLN A 134 -22.22 -16.15 -23.78
C GLN A 134 -21.28 -15.65 -24.88
N GLN A 135 -21.55 -16.00 -26.13
CA GLN A 135 -20.77 -15.52 -27.29
C GLN A 135 -20.94 -14.01 -27.51
N ALA A 136 -22.15 -13.47 -27.36
CA ALA A 136 -22.40 -12.03 -27.48
C ALA A 136 -21.59 -11.22 -26.44
N ILE A 137 -21.52 -11.66 -25.18
CA ILE A 137 -20.76 -10.99 -24.12
C ILE A 137 -19.24 -11.09 -24.37
N ALA A 138 -18.77 -12.25 -24.84
CA ALA A 138 -17.36 -12.47 -25.15
C ALA A 138 -16.90 -11.66 -26.38
N GLU A 139 -17.72 -11.58 -27.44
CA GLU A 139 -17.43 -10.77 -28.63
C GLU A 139 -17.48 -9.27 -28.34
N GLU A 140 -18.37 -8.80 -27.50
CA GLU A 140 -18.48 -7.39 -27.10
C GLU A 140 -17.25 -6.94 -26.28
N GLN A 141 -16.70 -7.83 -25.45
CA GLN A 141 -15.46 -7.58 -24.72
C GLN A 141 -14.20 -7.71 -25.60
N MET A 142 -14.19 -8.58 -26.60
CA MET A 142 -13.07 -8.69 -27.55
C MET A 142 -13.02 -7.56 -28.57
N LYS A 143 -14.17 -7.00 -28.95
CA LYS A 143 -14.25 -5.84 -29.86
C LYS A 143 -13.83 -4.52 -29.21
N SER A 144 -13.79 -4.46 -27.89
CA SER A 144 -13.34 -3.28 -27.14
C SER A 144 -11.83 -3.22 -26.90
N GLN A 145 -11.05 -4.19 -27.35
CA GLN A 145 -9.58 -4.09 -27.31
C GLN A 145 -9.08 -3.45 -28.61
N PRO A 146 -8.44 -2.26 -28.54
CA PRO A 146 -7.81 -1.64 -29.70
C PRO A 146 -6.62 -2.49 -30.16
N THR A 147 -6.73 -3.08 -31.33
CA THR A 147 -5.67 -3.92 -31.96
C THR A 147 -4.65 -3.08 -32.71
N ASP A 148 -4.69 -1.77 -32.62
CA ASP A 148 -3.84 -0.84 -33.36
C ASP A 148 -2.70 -0.30 -32.51
N GLY A 149 -1.65 0.20 -33.17
CA GLY A 149 -0.43 0.77 -32.58
C GLY A 149 -0.62 1.77 -31.40
N SER A 150 -1.88 2.07 -31.03
CA SER A 150 -2.27 2.77 -29.79
C SER A 150 -1.83 2.02 -28.54
N THR A 151 -1.86 0.68 -28.53
CA THR A 151 -1.46 -0.16 -27.38
C THR A 151 0.02 -0.02 -27.10
N VAL A 152 0.88 -0.04 -28.14
CA VAL A 152 2.33 0.14 -27.99
C VAL A 152 2.65 1.56 -27.49
N LYS A 153 1.94 2.57 -28.01
CA LYS A 153 2.08 3.96 -27.58
C LYS A 153 1.61 4.15 -26.13
N GLN A 154 0.54 3.48 -25.73
CA GLN A 154 -0.01 3.51 -24.37
C GLN A 154 0.93 2.81 -23.39
N LEU A 155 1.50 1.65 -23.74
CA LEU A 155 2.51 0.96 -22.94
C LEU A 155 3.80 1.78 -22.82
N ALA A 156 4.27 2.37 -23.91
CA ALA A 156 5.45 3.25 -23.90
C ALA A 156 5.21 4.49 -23.01
N SER A 157 4.07 5.16 -23.14
CA SER A 157 3.75 6.34 -22.32
C SER A 157 3.59 5.97 -20.83
N GLY A 158 3.00 4.82 -20.52
CA GLY A 158 2.91 4.29 -19.16
C GLY A 158 4.29 4.01 -18.56
N PHE A 159 5.18 3.40 -19.33
CA PHE A 159 6.56 3.13 -18.91
C PHE A 159 7.36 4.42 -18.65
N PHE A 160 7.25 5.42 -19.53
CA PHE A 160 7.88 6.74 -19.31
C PHE A 160 7.32 7.43 -18.07
N GLY A 161 6.01 7.35 -17.81
CA GLY A 161 5.40 7.89 -16.60
C GLY A 161 5.98 7.24 -15.34
N LEU A 162 6.05 5.91 -15.30
CA LEU A 162 6.65 5.18 -14.18
C LEU A 162 8.13 5.52 -13.99
N LEU A 163 8.90 5.73 -15.04
CA LEU A 163 10.31 6.15 -14.97
C LEU A 163 10.44 7.54 -14.32
N VAL A 164 9.60 8.49 -14.71
CA VAL A 164 9.61 9.84 -14.13
C VAL A 164 9.24 9.79 -12.64
N ASP A 165 8.18 9.06 -12.28
CA ASP A 165 7.77 8.89 -10.88
C ASP A 165 8.88 8.24 -10.05
N PHE A 166 9.54 7.21 -10.60
CA PHE A 166 10.67 6.55 -9.98
C PHE A 166 11.85 7.52 -9.73
N ILE A 167 12.24 8.29 -10.73
CA ILE A 167 13.31 9.29 -10.59
C ILE A 167 12.93 10.33 -9.53
N LEU A 168 11.69 10.81 -9.52
CA LEU A 168 11.20 11.75 -8.51
C LEU A 168 11.29 11.14 -7.09
N VAL A 169 10.87 9.90 -6.90
CA VAL A 169 10.98 9.20 -5.61
C VAL A 169 12.43 9.12 -5.16
N MET A 170 13.36 8.77 -6.06
CA MET A 170 14.80 8.69 -5.73
C MET A 170 15.38 10.05 -5.33
N VAL A 171 15.11 11.08 -6.14
CA VAL A 171 15.58 12.45 -5.86
C VAL A 171 15.01 12.96 -4.55
N TYR A 172 13.71 12.80 -4.32
CA TYR A 172 13.07 13.22 -3.06
C TYR A 172 13.61 12.44 -1.86
N THR A 173 13.81 11.13 -1.98
CA THR A 173 14.39 10.32 -0.90
C THR A 173 15.80 10.80 -0.54
N TYR A 174 16.63 11.06 -1.55
CA TYR A 174 17.95 11.64 -1.35
C TYR A 174 17.89 12.99 -0.63
N LEU A 175 17.07 13.91 -1.13
CA LEU A 175 16.94 15.27 -0.57
C LEU A 175 16.38 15.25 0.86
N LEU A 176 15.39 14.41 1.14
CA LEU A 176 14.81 14.27 2.48
C LEU A 176 15.83 13.71 3.49
N LEU A 177 16.64 12.71 3.10
CA LEU A 177 17.71 12.19 3.93
C LEU A 177 18.84 13.23 4.14
N PHE A 178 19.24 13.93 3.09
CA PHE A 178 20.29 14.93 3.15
C PHE A 178 19.88 16.15 4.00
N TYR A 179 18.66 16.67 3.79
CA TYR A 179 18.12 17.84 4.50
C TYR A 179 17.39 17.49 5.80
N ARG A 180 17.39 16.24 6.27
CA ARG A 180 16.65 15.81 7.47
C ARG A 180 16.87 16.69 8.71
N SER A 181 18.11 17.20 8.93
CA SER A 181 18.40 18.10 10.06
C SER A 181 17.75 19.48 9.91
N ARG A 182 17.61 19.97 8.67
CA ARG A 182 16.85 21.23 8.41
C ARG A 182 15.37 21.02 8.67
N LEU A 183 14.80 19.91 8.19
CA LEU A 183 13.40 19.56 8.43
C LEU A 183 13.12 19.41 9.94
N LYS A 184 14.01 18.74 10.68
CA LYS A 184 13.91 18.62 12.14
C LYS A 184 13.94 20.01 12.81
N LYS A 185 14.87 20.91 12.44
CA LYS A 185 14.94 22.27 12.97
C LYS A 185 13.69 23.10 12.60
N PHE A 186 13.15 22.93 11.40
CA PHE A 186 11.94 23.60 10.95
C PHE A 186 10.72 23.18 11.81
N LEU A 187 10.53 21.89 12.05
CA LEU A 187 9.46 21.38 12.93
C LEU A 187 9.56 21.99 14.34
N LEU A 188 10.78 22.11 14.88
CA LEU A 188 11.00 22.71 16.19
C LEU A 188 10.70 24.22 16.22
N LYS A 189 10.90 24.92 15.09
CA LYS A 189 10.60 26.37 15.02
C LYS A 189 9.09 26.65 14.90
N ILE A 190 8.32 25.72 14.33
CA ILE A 190 6.85 25.86 14.22
C ILE A 190 6.17 25.41 15.51
N ALA A 191 6.82 24.56 16.30
CA ALA A 191 6.29 24.09 17.56
C ALA A 191 6.00 25.29 18.52
N PRO A 192 4.88 25.27 19.24
CA PRO A 192 4.58 26.28 20.27
C PRO A 192 5.71 26.37 21.30
N SER A 193 5.95 27.57 21.81
CA SER A 193 6.95 27.82 22.84
C SER A 193 6.68 26.95 24.06
N GLY A 194 7.66 26.12 24.46
CA GLY A 194 7.56 25.15 25.55
C GLY A 194 7.21 23.71 25.12
N ASP A 195 6.66 23.46 23.94
CA ASP A 195 6.25 22.14 23.46
C ASP A 195 7.25 21.48 22.49
N GLN A 196 8.44 22.07 22.32
CA GLN A 196 9.44 21.60 21.35
C GLN A 196 9.87 20.14 21.59
N LYS A 197 10.10 19.75 22.86
CA LYS A 197 10.46 18.38 23.22
C LYS A 197 9.34 17.40 22.86
N LYS A 198 8.11 17.72 23.19
CA LYS A 198 6.92 16.92 22.88
C LYS A 198 6.69 16.79 21.38
N THR A 199 6.84 17.88 20.62
CA THR A 199 6.74 17.87 19.15
C THR A 199 7.79 16.94 18.54
N MET A 200 9.02 16.96 19.05
CA MET A 200 10.07 16.06 18.60
C MET A 200 9.76 14.60 18.90
N GLU A 201 9.32 14.29 20.12
CA GLU A 201 8.92 12.94 20.51
C GLU A 201 7.78 12.40 19.64
N ILE A 202 6.81 13.26 19.26
CA ILE A 202 5.72 12.90 18.35
C ILE A 202 6.29 12.57 16.97
N ALA A 203 7.11 13.44 16.40
CA ALA A 203 7.69 13.26 15.07
C ALA A 203 8.57 12.01 14.99
N GLU A 204 9.41 11.77 16.00
CA GLU A 204 10.25 10.56 16.08
C GLU A 204 9.41 9.29 16.24
N SER A 205 8.34 9.33 17.02
CA SER A 205 7.43 8.20 17.19
C SER A 205 6.67 7.88 15.90
N ALA A 206 6.17 8.90 15.21
CA ALA A 206 5.49 8.73 13.91
C ALA A 206 6.43 8.17 12.85
N SER A 207 7.65 8.71 12.76
CA SER A 207 8.69 8.21 11.85
C SER A 207 9.06 6.76 12.15
N LYS A 208 9.17 6.39 13.43
CA LYS A 208 9.48 5.03 13.85
C LYS A 208 8.39 4.04 13.46
N VAL A 209 7.11 4.40 13.61
CA VAL A 209 5.98 3.56 13.19
C VAL A 209 6.02 3.30 11.68
N ALA A 210 6.23 4.36 10.88
CA ALA A 210 6.34 4.21 9.43
C ALA A 210 7.54 3.33 9.03
N ALA A 211 8.72 3.56 9.62
CA ALA A 211 9.93 2.78 9.35
C ALA A 211 9.77 1.30 9.75
N ASN A 212 9.20 1.03 10.93
CA ASN A 212 8.98 -0.33 11.41
C ASN A 212 7.97 -1.08 10.53
N TYR A 213 6.88 -0.42 10.14
CA TYR A 213 5.90 -1.01 9.22
C TYR A 213 6.54 -1.37 7.87
N MET A 214 7.30 -0.45 7.25
CA MET A 214 7.99 -0.71 5.99
C MET A 214 9.04 -1.82 6.11
N THR A 215 9.79 -1.84 7.20
CA THR A 215 10.76 -2.91 7.47
C THR A 215 10.07 -4.26 7.65
N GLY A 216 8.94 -4.28 8.35
CA GLY A 216 8.11 -5.48 8.52
C GLY A 216 7.59 -5.97 7.19
N LEU A 217 7.02 -5.08 6.38
CA LEU A 217 6.49 -5.40 5.05
C LEU A 217 7.59 -5.96 4.13
N ALA A 218 8.77 -5.33 4.08
CA ALA A 218 9.89 -5.82 3.28
C ALA A 218 10.34 -7.23 3.71
N LYS A 219 10.46 -7.47 5.02
CA LYS A 219 10.78 -8.81 5.55
C LYS A 219 9.71 -9.83 5.19
N MET A 220 8.44 -9.46 5.30
CA MET A 220 7.32 -10.33 4.94
C MET A 220 7.38 -10.73 3.48
N ILE A 221 7.61 -9.80 2.56
CA ILE A 221 7.75 -10.06 1.12
C ILE A 221 8.87 -11.07 0.85
N VAL A 222 10.03 -10.90 1.47
CA VAL A 222 11.15 -11.86 1.30
C VAL A 222 10.76 -13.26 1.77
N VAL A 223 10.07 -13.39 2.91
CA VAL A 223 9.59 -14.69 3.40
C VAL A 223 8.55 -15.27 2.46
N LEU A 224 7.63 -14.47 1.92
CA LEU A 224 6.64 -14.90 0.93
C LEU A 224 7.30 -15.39 -0.35
N TRP A 225 8.34 -14.72 -0.86
CA TRP A 225 9.11 -15.21 -2.01
C TRP A 225 9.70 -16.60 -1.78
N ILE A 226 10.21 -16.85 -0.57
CA ILE A 226 10.73 -18.16 -0.20
C ILE A 226 9.60 -19.19 -0.15
N LEU A 227 8.49 -18.89 0.52
CA LEU A 227 7.37 -19.82 0.68
C LEU A 227 6.70 -20.16 -0.66
N TYR A 228 6.38 -19.15 -1.47
CA TYR A 228 5.83 -19.35 -2.82
C TYR A 228 6.82 -20.05 -3.74
N GLY A 229 8.11 -19.64 -3.71
CA GLY A 229 9.16 -20.25 -4.51
C GLY A 229 9.30 -21.76 -4.24
N PHE A 230 9.41 -22.14 -2.98
CA PHE A 230 9.45 -23.57 -2.60
C PHE A 230 8.14 -24.29 -2.94
N GLY A 231 6.99 -23.70 -2.62
CA GLY A 231 5.70 -24.29 -2.87
C GLY A 231 5.44 -24.57 -4.35
N PHE A 232 5.64 -23.57 -5.21
CA PHE A 232 5.42 -23.70 -6.65
C PHE A 232 6.45 -24.64 -7.30
N THR A 233 7.70 -24.61 -6.84
CA THR A 233 8.72 -25.57 -7.33
C THR A 233 8.36 -27.00 -6.93
N ALA A 234 7.85 -27.25 -5.72
CA ALA A 234 7.49 -28.58 -5.23
C ALA A 234 6.35 -29.23 -6.03
N ILE A 235 5.43 -28.44 -6.60
CA ILE A 235 4.34 -28.92 -7.46
C ILE A 235 4.71 -28.91 -8.95
N GLY A 236 5.95 -28.55 -9.30
CA GLY A 236 6.46 -28.61 -10.67
C GLY A 236 6.05 -27.42 -11.56
N VAL A 237 5.69 -26.27 -10.98
CA VAL A 237 5.38 -25.05 -11.76
C VAL A 237 6.65 -24.60 -12.47
N GLU A 238 6.62 -24.49 -13.80
CA GLU A 238 7.69 -23.86 -14.56
C GLU A 238 7.78 -22.38 -14.19
N ASN A 239 9.01 -21.86 -14.13
CA ASN A 239 9.25 -20.48 -13.72
C ASN A 239 8.67 -20.11 -12.33
N ALA A 240 8.69 -21.07 -11.38
CA ALA A 240 8.16 -20.90 -10.01
C ALA A 240 8.65 -19.62 -9.32
N LEU A 241 9.95 -19.24 -9.53
CA LEU A 241 10.53 -18.02 -8.97
C LEU A 241 9.87 -16.75 -9.53
N PHE A 242 9.49 -16.74 -10.80
CA PHE A 242 8.77 -15.61 -11.40
C PHE A 242 7.43 -15.37 -10.72
N PHE A 243 6.63 -16.43 -10.58
CA PHE A 243 5.35 -16.34 -9.88
C PHE A 243 5.51 -15.99 -8.41
N ALA A 244 6.51 -16.56 -7.75
CA ALA A 244 6.79 -16.24 -6.34
C ALA A 244 7.12 -14.76 -6.15
N VAL A 245 7.97 -14.18 -7.02
CA VAL A 245 8.34 -12.75 -6.95
C VAL A 245 7.14 -11.86 -7.24
N ILE A 246 6.36 -12.17 -8.27
CA ILE A 246 5.15 -11.40 -8.60
C ILE A 246 4.13 -11.47 -7.46
N CYS A 247 3.80 -12.68 -6.97
CA CYS A 247 2.85 -12.85 -5.88
C CYS A 247 3.28 -12.08 -4.63
N GLY A 248 4.55 -12.19 -4.23
CA GLY A 248 5.06 -11.46 -3.08
C GLY A 248 5.11 -9.94 -3.27
N LEU A 249 5.36 -9.44 -4.49
CA LEU A 249 5.28 -7.99 -4.78
C LEU A 249 3.85 -7.48 -4.78
N LEU A 250 2.91 -8.24 -5.33
CA LEU A 250 1.50 -7.87 -5.33
C LEU A 250 0.95 -7.73 -3.92
N GLU A 251 1.50 -8.46 -2.94
CA GLU A 251 1.12 -8.37 -1.53
C GLU A 251 1.41 -7.00 -0.89
N LEU A 252 2.19 -6.13 -1.57
CA LEU A 252 2.29 -4.70 -1.22
C LEU A 252 0.92 -4.00 -1.20
N VAL A 253 -0.02 -4.49 -1.99
CA VAL A 253 -1.39 -3.96 -2.08
C VAL A 253 -2.34 -4.90 -1.36
N PRO A 254 -2.73 -4.59 -0.10
CA PRO A 254 -3.59 -5.48 0.69
C PRO A 254 -4.88 -5.86 -0.05
N PHE A 255 -5.34 -7.09 0.11
CA PHE A 255 -6.53 -7.69 -0.50
C PHE A 255 -6.45 -7.88 -2.02
N ILE A 256 -6.10 -6.83 -2.79
CA ILE A 256 -6.01 -6.88 -4.26
C ILE A 256 -4.83 -7.76 -4.68
N GLY A 257 -3.70 -7.63 -4.00
CA GLY A 257 -2.49 -8.41 -4.29
C GLY A 257 -2.72 -9.91 -4.20
N ASN A 258 -3.40 -10.33 -3.16
CA ASN A 258 -3.75 -11.73 -2.94
C ASN A 258 -4.62 -12.30 -4.09
N LEU A 259 -5.75 -11.67 -4.40
CA LEU A 259 -6.63 -12.12 -5.48
C LEU A 259 -5.94 -12.12 -6.84
N THR A 260 -5.22 -11.05 -7.14
CA THR A 260 -4.52 -10.89 -8.42
C THR A 260 -3.36 -11.88 -8.53
N GLY A 261 -2.59 -12.09 -7.45
CA GLY A 261 -1.50 -13.04 -7.41
C GLY A 261 -1.96 -14.48 -7.65
N THR A 262 -3.06 -14.89 -6.99
CA THR A 262 -3.67 -16.21 -7.21
C THR A 262 -4.12 -16.38 -8.66
N ALA A 263 -4.82 -15.38 -9.20
CA ALA A 263 -5.30 -15.41 -10.59
C ALA A 263 -4.14 -15.50 -11.58
N ILE A 264 -3.08 -14.70 -11.42
CA ILE A 264 -1.88 -14.73 -12.29
C ILE A 264 -1.19 -16.10 -12.20
N ALA A 265 -1.04 -16.68 -11.01
CA ALA A 265 -0.42 -17.98 -10.84
C ALA A 265 -1.23 -19.09 -11.53
N ILE A 266 -2.56 -19.10 -11.37
CA ILE A 266 -3.44 -20.07 -12.03
C ILE A 266 -3.38 -19.91 -13.55
N VAL A 267 -3.51 -18.69 -14.07
CA VAL A 267 -3.43 -18.42 -15.52
C VAL A 267 -2.07 -18.83 -16.06
N GLY A 268 -0.98 -18.53 -15.33
CA GLY A 268 0.36 -18.89 -15.72
C GLY A 268 0.58 -20.39 -15.80
N VAL A 269 0.15 -21.15 -14.81
CA VAL A 269 0.24 -22.63 -14.81
C VAL A 269 -0.60 -23.24 -15.94
N THR A 270 -1.79 -22.70 -16.16
CA THR A 270 -2.64 -23.13 -17.27
C THR A 270 -1.99 -22.84 -18.64
N ALA A 271 -1.34 -21.71 -18.77
CA ALA A 271 -0.61 -21.34 -19.99
C ALA A 271 0.54 -22.31 -20.33
N GLN A 272 1.18 -22.84 -19.28
CA GLN A 272 2.26 -23.83 -19.38
C GLN A 272 1.74 -25.25 -19.70
N GLY A 273 0.43 -25.43 -19.89
CA GLY A 273 -0.16 -26.76 -20.12
C GLY A 273 -0.25 -27.59 -18.85
N GLY A 274 -0.21 -26.94 -17.66
CA GLY A 274 -0.39 -27.61 -16.39
C GLY A 274 -1.75 -28.29 -16.28
N ASP A 275 -1.76 -29.49 -15.71
CA ASP A 275 -2.97 -30.26 -15.54
C ASP A 275 -3.82 -29.75 -14.35
N THR A 276 -5.01 -30.32 -14.19
CA THR A 276 -5.93 -29.97 -13.09
C THR A 276 -5.28 -30.17 -11.71
N ASN A 277 -4.40 -31.16 -11.56
CA ASN A 277 -3.73 -31.43 -10.28
C ASN A 277 -2.75 -30.31 -9.94
N MET A 278 -2.05 -29.77 -10.93
CA MET A 278 -1.14 -28.65 -10.76
C MET A 278 -1.90 -27.35 -10.38
N ILE A 279 -3.06 -27.09 -11.01
CA ILE A 279 -3.92 -25.95 -10.66
C ILE A 279 -4.42 -26.08 -9.22
N VAL A 280 -4.91 -27.25 -8.83
CA VAL A 280 -5.30 -27.54 -7.43
C VAL A 280 -4.11 -27.35 -6.49
N GLY A 281 -2.93 -27.84 -6.88
CA GLY A 281 -1.69 -27.62 -6.14
C GLY A 281 -1.38 -26.15 -5.90
N VAL A 282 -1.50 -25.28 -6.93
CA VAL A 282 -1.32 -23.84 -6.80
C VAL A 282 -2.31 -23.25 -5.79
N ILE A 283 -3.58 -23.61 -5.87
CA ILE A 283 -4.61 -23.12 -4.94
C ILE A 283 -4.29 -23.53 -3.50
N LEU A 284 -3.88 -24.78 -3.29
CA LEU A 284 -3.51 -25.30 -1.97
C LEU A 284 -2.27 -24.61 -1.40
N ILE A 285 -1.21 -24.45 -2.21
CA ILE A 285 0.01 -23.70 -1.80
C ILE A 285 -0.35 -22.25 -1.47
N TYR A 286 -1.15 -21.61 -2.33
CA TYR A 286 -1.55 -20.23 -2.09
C TYR A 286 -2.35 -20.11 -0.79
N GLY A 287 -3.33 -20.99 -0.56
CA GLY A 287 -4.12 -21.03 0.67
C GLY A 287 -3.26 -21.29 1.91
N PHE A 288 -2.28 -22.21 1.81
CA PHE A 288 -1.33 -22.47 2.89
C PHE A 288 -0.45 -21.27 3.19
N VAL A 289 0.14 -20.65 2.18
CA VAL A 289 0.98 -19.44 2.35
C VAL A 289 0.16 -18.29 2.94
N GLN A 290 -1.07 -18.09 2.48
CA GLN A 290 -1.98 -17.09 3.01
C GLN A 290 -2.34 -17.36 4.48
N PHE A 291 -2.55 -18.61 4.85
CA PHE A 291 -2.76 -19.00 6.25
C PHE A 291 -1.52 -18.67 7.10
N VAL A 292 -0.33 -19.06 6.65
CA VAL A 292 0.94 -18.76 7.34
C VAL A 292 1.15 -17.25 7.45
N GLN A 293 0.87 -16.49 6.38
CA GLN A 293 0.98 -15.04 6.37
C GLN A 293 0.07 -14.41 7.43
N THR A 294 -1.23 -14.68 7.38
CA THR A 294 -2.23 -14.03 8.24
C THR A 294 -2.06 -14.40 9.71
N TYR A 295 -1.80 -15.67 10.02
CA TYR A 295 -1.77 -16.15 11.40
C TYR A 295 -0.39 -16.17 12.06
N LEU A 296 0.69 -16.21 11.25
CA LEU A 296 2.07 -16.25 11.77
C LEU A 296 2.89 -15.03 11.38
N LEU A 297 2.99 -14.69 10.08
CA LEU A 297 3.92 -13.66 9.63
C LEU A 297 3.45 -12.25 10.00
N GLU A 298 2.19 -11.91 9.77
CA GLU A 298 1.66 -10.59 10.11
C GLU A 298 1.83 -10.27 11.60
N PRO A 299 1.43 -11.12 12.57
CA PRO A 299 1.61 -10.82 13.98
C PRO A 299 3.07 -10.85 14.44
N LEU A 300 3.95 -11.65 13.80
CA LEU A 300 5.36 -11.77 14.16
C LEU A 300 6.24 -10.67 13.54
N ILE A 301 5.98 -10.31 12.28
CA ILE A 301 6.85 -9.44 11.48
C ILE A 301 6.33 -8.00 11.48
N VAL A 302 5.05 -7.80 11.20
CA VAL A 302 4.41 -6.48 11.17
C VAL A 302 3.96 -6.08 12.58
N GLY A 303 3.48 -7.04 13.35
CA GLY A 303 3.18 -6.91 14.77
C GLY A 303 2.12 -5.86 15.10
N ASN A 304 2.22 -5.29 16.32
CA ASN A 304 1.30 -4.26 16.81
C ASN A 304 1.78 -2.83 16.48
N GLU A 305 2.66 -2.65 15.48
CA GLU A 305 3.32 -1.37 15.22
C GLU A 305 2.32 -0.26 14.89
N VAL A 306 1.23 -0.58 14.20
CA VAL A 306 0.28 0.42 13.70
C VAL A 306 -0.99 0.51 14.54
N ASN A 307 -1.39 -0.56 15.24
CA ASN A 307 -2.54 -0.66 16.17
C ASN A 307 -3.80 0.09 15.70
N ILE A 308 -4.19 -0.09 14.42
CA ILE A 308 -5.39 0.47 13.80
C ILE A 308 -6.51 -0.59 13.89
N ASN A 309 -7.75 -0.16 14.06
CA ASN A 309 -8.89 -1.08 14.00
C ASN A 309 -9.23 -1.45 12.54
N PRO A 310 -9.86 -2.62 12.29
CA PRO A 310 -10.16 -3.07 10.92
C PRO A 310 -11.03 -2.11 10.11
N LEU A 311 -11.97 -1.41 10.75
CA LEU A 311 -12.82 -0.42 10.08
C LEU A 311 -11.98 0.70 9.46
N PHE A 312 -11.07 1.28 10.25
CA PHE A 312 -10.20 2.35 9.76
C PHE A 312 -9.11 1.85 8.82
N THR A 313 -8.70 0.59 8.93
CA THR A 313 -7.80 -0.04 7.94
C THR A 313 -8.45 -0.06 6.57
N ILE A 314 -9.67 -0.61 6.46
CA ILE A 314 -10.40 -0.67 5.19
C ILE A 314 -10.73 0.73 4.67
N PHE A 315 -11.24 1.62 5.55
CA PHE A 315 -11.57 2.99 5.18
C PHE A 315 -10.36 3.74 4.63
N SER A 316 -9.20 3.64 5.28
CA SER A 316 -7.98 4.33 4.83
C SER A 316 -7.45 3.77 3.51
N LEU A 317 -7.57 2.46 3.27
CA LEU A 317 -7.20 1.84 1.99
C LEU A 317 -8.07 2.37 0.85
N VAL A 318 -9.40 2.34 1.03
CA VAL A 318 -10.35 2.82 0.00
C VAL A 318 -10.20 4.33 -0.24
N ALA A 319 -10.06 5.12 0.83
CA ALA A 319 -9.88 6.57 0.70
C ALA A 319 -8.55 6.92 0.00
N ALA A 320 -7.48 6.22 0.33
CA ALA A 320 -6.17 6.45 -0.27
C ALA A 320 -6.10 5.98 -1.73
N GLU A 321 -6.79 4.88 -2.06
CA GLU A 321 -6.98 4.41 -3.44
C GLU A 321 -7.69 5.46 -4.28
N ALA A 322 -8.82 5.99 -3.80
CA ALA A 322 -9.59 7.02 -4.50
C ALA A 322 -8.78 8.29 -4.78
N VAL A 323 -7.79 8.63 -3.94
CA VAL A 323 -6.95 9.83 -4.11
C VAL A 323 -5.75 9.58 -5.03
N TRP A 324 -5.00 8.49 -4.81
CA TRP A 324 -3.71 8.22 -5.47
C TRP A 324 -3.59 6.83 -6.10
N GLY A 325 -4.65 6.01 -6.12
CA GLY A 325 -4.61 4.65 -6.66
C GLY A 325 -3.68 3.73 -5.86
N ILE A 326 -2.93 2.86 -6.55
CA ILE A 326 -1.98 1.90 -5.94
C ILE A 326 -0.97 2.56 -4.99
N PRO A 327 -0.27 3.65 -5.35
CA PRO A 327 0.59 4.39 -4.42
C PRO A 327 -0.12 4.80 -3.12
N GLY A 328 -1.38 5.22 -3.23
CA GLY A 328 -2.21 5.56 -2.07
C GLY A 328 -2.45 4.36 -1.15
N MET A 329 -2.83 3.21 -1.72
CA MET A 329 -3.06 1.98 -0.94
C MET A 329 -1.81 1.54 -0.17
N ILE A 330 -0.64 1.57 -0.79
CA ILE A 330 0.65 1.22 -0.14
C ILE A 330 0.93 2.15 1.05
N LEU A 331 0.61 3.43 0.90
CA LEU A 331 0.84 4.45 1.93
C LEU A 331 -0.26 4.51 3.00
N ALA A 332 -1.44 3.94 2.75
CA ALA A 332 -2.62 4.07 3.62
C ALA A 332 -2.34 3.68 5.07
N ILE A 333 -1.77 2.51 5.29
CA ILE A 333 -1.54 1.97 6.64
C ILE A 333 -0.46 2.76 7.40
N PRO A 334 0.74 3.01 6.85
CA PRO A 334 1.75 3.78 7.57
C PRO A 334 1.33 5.22 7.82
N VAL A 335 0.63 5.87 6.88
CA VAL A 335 0.12 7.24 7.07
C VAL A 335 -0.96 7.27 8.15
N THR A 336 -1.92 6.35 8.14
CA THR A 336 -2.95 6.26 9.18
C THR A 336 -2.34 5.97 10.55
N GLY A 337 -1.29 5.13 10.61
CA GLY A 337 -0.53 4.88 11.83
C GLY A 337 0.17 6.12 12.38
N MET A 338 0.79 6.91 11.49
CA MET A 338 1.37 8.21 11.88
C MET A 338 0.31 9.19 12.39
N ILE A 339 -0.83 9.31 11.69
CA ILE A 339 -1.95 10.16 12.12
C ILE A 339 -2.44 9.73 13.49
N LYS A 340 -2.60 8.41 13.72
CA LYS A 340 -3.01 7.87 15.03
C LYS A 340 -2.04 8.26 16.14
N ILE A 341 -0.73 8.11 15.94
CA ILE A 341 0.29 8.51 16.93
C ILE A 341 0.20 10.00 17.24
N ILE A 342 -0.01 10.84 16.24
CA ILE A 342 -0.21 12.29 16.42
C ILE A 342 -1.47 12.55 17.26
N CYS A 343 -2.58 11.89 16.93
CA CYS A 343 -3.84 12.04 17.65
C CYS A 343 -3.74 11.56 19.11
N ASP A 344 -3.09 10.42 19.36
CA ASP A 344 -2.91 9.88 20.72
C ASP A 344 -2.10 10.82 21.62
N ARG A 345 -1.16 11.58 21.07
CA ARG A 345 -0.23 12.45 21.81
C ARG A 345 -0.73 13.87 22.02
N ILE A 346 -1.69 14.35 21.25
CA ILE A 346 -2.27 15.68 21.34
C ILE A 346 -3.60 15.59 22.12
N PRO A 347 -3.73 16.23 23.31
CA PRO A 347 -4.92 16.06 24.17
C PRO A 347 -6.26 16.34 23.47
N ARG A 348 -6.29 17.35 22.59
CA ARG A 348 -7.50 17.71 21.83
C ARG A 348 -7.89 16.69 20.75
N LEU A 349 -6.95 15.85 20.31
CA LEU A 349 -7.13 14.87 19.24
C LEU A 349 -7.25 13.43 19.78
N GLN A 350 -7.08 13.19 21.08
CA GLN A 350 -7.16 11.86 21.69
C GLN A 350 -8.45 11.08 21.37
N PRO A 351 -9.66 11.70 21.31
CA PRO A 351 -10.87 10.98 20.91
C PRO A 351 -10.76 10.37 19.50
N TYR A 352 -10.10 11.05 18.56
CA TYR A 352 -9.86 10.52 17.22
C TYR A 352 -8.82 9.39 17.21
N GLY A 353 -7.76 9.51 18.03
CA GLY A 353 -6.79 8.44 18.24
C GLY A 353 -7.41 7.17 18.81
N TYR A 354 -8.34 7.33 19.79
CA TYR A 354 -9.14 6.22 20.32
C TYR A 354 -10.03 5.57 19.24
N LEU A 355 -10.70 6.37 18.42
CA LEU A 355 -11.59 5.90 17.37
C LEU A 355 -10.83 5.11 16.28
N ILE A 356 -9.61 5.55 15.90
CA ILE A 356 -8.75 4.87 14.93
C ILE A 356 -8.13 3.60 15.52
N GLY A 357 -7.88 3.59 16.81
CA GLY A 357 -7.18 2.51 17.51
C GLY A 357 -7.97 1.22 17.65
N SER A 358 -7.27 0.11 17.91
CA SER A 358 -7.89 -1.18 18.23
C SER A 358 -7.88 -1.42 19.74
N ASP A 359 -8.93 -2.07 20.26
CA ASP A 359 -9.14 -2.34 21.70
C ASP A 359 -8.15 -3.36 22.33
N LYS A 360 -7.16 -3.84 21.56
CA LYS A 360 -6.22 -4.89 22.02
C LYS A 360 -5.31 -4.53 23.20
N LYS A 361 -5.39 -3.32 23.78
CA LYS A 361 -4.59 -2.91 24.95
C LYS A 361 -5.01 -3.52 26.30
N ALA A 362 -6.16 -4.14 26.41
CA ALA A 362 -6.66 -4.68 27.71
C ALA A 362 -5.93 -5.95 28.20
N LYS A 363 -5.26 -6.71 27.33
CA LYS A 363 -4.66 -8.01 27.71
C LYS A 363 -3.28 -7.95 28.42
N LYS A 364 -2.54 -6.84 28.35
CA LYS A 364 -1.21 -6.75 28.98
C LYS A 364 -1.20 -6.29 30.45
N SER A 365 -2.32 -5.80 30.98
CA SER A 365 -2.39 -5.32 32.37
C SER A 365 -2.75 -6.41 33.39
N PHE A 366 -3.36 -7.52 32.97
CA PHE A 366 -3.86 -8.55 33.91
C PHE A 366 -2.75 -9.41 34.54
N TRP A 367 -1.60 -9.55 33.88
CA TRP A 367 -0.50 -10.38 34.38
C TRP A 367 0.54 -9.65 35.25
N LYS A 368 0.49 -8.32 35.37
CA LYS A 368 1.42 -7.54 36.21
C LYS A 368 0.91 -7.21 37.62
N ARG A 369 -0.29 -7.67 38.01
CA ARG A 369 -0.87 -7.42 39.35
C ARG A 369 -0.75 -8.60 40.34
N LYS A 370 0.01 -9.63 39.99
CA LYS A 370 0.33 -10.72 40.90
C LYS A 370 1.84 -10.92 40.98
N LYS A 371 2.58 -9.97 41.51
CA LYS A 371 3.87 -10.15 42.16
C LYS A 371 3.99 -9.09 43.28
#